data_3a5ad1e35790b03b769cbfdcddc3b349
#
_entry.id   3a5ad1e35790b03b769cbfdcddc3b349
#
_cell.length_a   1.000
_cell.length_b   1.000
_cell.length_c   1.000
_cell.angle_alpha   90.00
_cell.angle_beta   90.00
_cell.angle_gamma   90.00
#
_symmetry.space_group_name_H-M   'P 1'
#
loop_
_entity.id
_entity.type
_entity.pdbx_description
1 polymer ?
#
loop_
_entity_poly.entity_id
_entity_poly.type
_entity_poly.pdbx_seq_one_letter_code
_entity_poly.pdbx_strand_id
1 'polypeptide(L)'
;MSRIRIFRGSGIFRGFRIFRDSGIIQVLSLMLFLLILSSCEHKEFRYVTSSFRSLRVEFNWERYEDFQKPEGMRVIFFPKDGTGEPWIFDFPNGEGRQIELPENEYRVICYNYDTSGIYWENPNSFVEYLAKTRSVLAPDSAKACTTPSWLCGDHIDWVSLENIPEGTEKVITLYPVRMVSRYTYEVNGIKNLERVADIRASLSGMSGLLLMAEDKLPDGLSENLLFGGETSGNQVKGGFYTFGYCQSLESPQVFKLYLKSRDGKVYVLEQDVSAQIHSVPVRGHIGDVHLIINLNFDVPENKPDGGGGGGGNGGNNSSGGAGFDVGVDDWADVNEDIIC
;
A
#
# COMPACT_ATOMS: atom_id res chain seq x y z
N MET A 1 48.89 -6.89 43.83
CA MET A 1 50.33 -6.68 43.87
C MET A 1 50.70 -5.70 42.77
N SER A 2 51.05 -4.48 43.24
CA SER A 2 52.24 -3.72 42.90
C SER A 2 52.25 -3.10 41.50
N ARG A 3 52.56 -1.84 41.24
CA ARG A 3 53.19 -0.71 41.98
C ARG A 3 52.89 0.61 41.25
N ILE A 4 52.54 1.61 42.01
CA ILE A 4 52.52 3.03 41.65
C ILE A 4 53.99 3.49 41.39
N ARG A 5 54.24 4.32 40.34
CA ARG A 5 55.40 5.19 40.28
C ARG A 5 54.97 6.63 40.02
N ILE A 6 55.20 7.44 41.04
CA ILE A 6 55.15 8.89 41.05
C ILE A 6 56.46 9.40 40.46
N PHE A 7 56.40 10.29 39.47
CA PHE A 7 57.53 11.13 39.09
C PHE A 7 57.22 12.58 39.41
N ARG A 8 58.04 13.08 40.31
CA ARG A 8 58.09 14.47 40.75
C ARG A 8 59.19 15.13 39.91
N GLY A 9 58.89 16.19 39.20
CA GLY A 9 59.84 17.03 38.46
C GLY A 9 59.49 18.50 38.67
N SER A 10 60.40 19.13 39.36
CA SER A 10 60.37 20.51 39.82
C SER A 10 60.67 21.51 38.69
N GLY A 11 59.99 22.63 38.72
CA GLY A 11 60.54 23.97 38.60
C GLY A 11 60.86 24.48 37.19
N ILE A 12 60.19 25.54 36.83
CA ILE A 12 60.81 26.87 36.62
C ILE A 12 59.68 27.85 36.28
N PHE A 13 59.24 28.64 37.27
CA PHE A 13 58.47 29.85 37.06
C PHE A 13 59.38 30.89 36.49
N ARG A 14 59.21 31.30 35.23
CA ARG A 14 59.67 32.56 34.70
C ARG A 14 58.45 33.45 34.53
N GLY A 15 58.44 34.52 35.34
CA GLY A 15 57.40 35.52 35.39
C GLY A 15 57.20 36.25 34.05
N PHE A 16 56.01 36.14 33.54
CA PHE A 16 55.50 37.06 32.53
C PHE A 16 54.99 38.31 33.24
N ARG A 17 55.68 39.44 33.09
CA ARG A 17 55.18 40.75 33.43
C ARG A 17 54.01 41.07 32.51
N ILE A 18 52.81 41.04 33.06
CA ILE A 18 51.64 41.55 32.39
C ILE A 18 51.79 43.07 32.36
N PHE A 19 52.02 43.61 31.18
CA PHE A 19 51.91 45.03 30.93
C PHE A 19 50.47 45.43 31.13
N ARG A 20 50.30 46.24 32.14
CA ARG A 20 49.02 46.82 32.56
C ARG A 20 48.72 48.07 31.74
N ASP A 21 48.39 47.88 30.44
CA ASP A 21 47.75 48.93 29.63
C ASP A 21 46.26 48.66 29.53
N SER A 22 45.59 49.16 30.58
CA SER A 22 44.11 49.00 30.72
C SER A 22 43.35 49.68 29.59
N GLY A 23 43.92 50.60 28.83
CA GLY A 23 43.31 51.26 27.69
C GLY A 23 43.21 50.42 26.43
N ILE A 24 44.20 49.59 26.11
CA ILE A 24 44.21 48.76 24.89
C ILE A 24 43.23 47.61 25.01
N ILE A 25 43.08 47.03 26.19
CA ILE A 25 42.10 45.95 26.44
C ILE A 25 40.68 46.46 26.35
N GLN A 26 40.43 47.66 26.84
CA GLN A 26 39.11 48.30 26.72
C GLN A 26 38.76 48.65 25.28
N VAL A 27 39.68 49.16 24.48
CA VAL A 27 39.47 49.43 23.05
C VAL A 27 39.27 48.15 22.25
N LEU A 28 40.03 47.10 22.51
CA LEU A 28 39.83 45.79 21.87
C LEU A 28 38.50 45.13 22.25
N SER A 29 38.07 45.24 23.51
CA SER A 29 36.77 44.78 23.97
C SER A 29 35.62 45.55 23.34
N LEU A 30 35.76 46.87 23.20
CA LEU A 30 34.75 47.71 22.55
C LEU A 30 34.66 47.43 21.05
N MET A 31 35.80 47.21 20.37
CA MET A 31 35.81 46.80 18.95
C MET A 31 35.21 45.42 18.72
N LEU A 32 35.49 44.45 19.60
CA LEU A 32 34.89 43.14 19.53
C LEU A 32 33.37 43.18 19.77
N PHE A 33 32.92 44.04 20.68
CA PHE A 33 31.50 44.27 20.95
C PHE A 33 30.78 44.96 19.77
N LEU A 34 31.43 45.88 19.09
CA LEU A 34 30.93 46.52 17.87
C LEU A 34 30.87 45.56 16.68
N LEU A 35 31.81 44.61 16.58
CA LEU A 35 31.80 43.59 15.56
C LEU A 35 30.67 42.55 15.77
N ILE A 36 30.29 42.27 17.02
CA ILE A 36 29.16 41.40 17.35
C ILE A 36 27.83 42.08 17.02
N LEU A 37 27.73 43.41 17.15
CA LEU A 37 26.52 44.16 16.83
C LEU A 37 26.29 44.32 15.32
N SER A 38 27.35 44.26 14.49
CA SER A 38 27.22 44.33 13.03
C SER A 38 26.94 42.98 12.36
N SER A 39 26.89 41.87 13.12
CA SER A 39 26.62 40.51 12.60
C SER A 39 25.12 40.16 12.59
N CYS A 40 24.23 41.06 12.89
CA CYS A 40 22.83 40.88 12.59
C CYS A 40 22.55 41.32 11.15
N GLU A 41 22.96 40.54 10.16
CA GLU A 41 22.23 40.54 8.90
C GLU A 41 20.82 40.05 9.22
N HIS A 42 19.88 40.96 9.34
CA HIS A 42 18.48 40.69 9.20
C HIS A 42 18.34 40.06 7.80
N LYS A 43 18.32 38.74 7.72
CA LYS A 43 17.68 38.06 6.59
C LYS A 43 16.28 38.66 6.55
N GLU A 44 16.05 39.58 5.61
CA GLU A 44 14.70 39.98 5.27
C GLU A 44 13.94 38.67 5.03
N PHE A 45 13.03 38.33 5.95
CA PHE A 45 12.01 37.35 5.65
C PHE A 45 11.22 37.97 4.49
N ARG A 46 11.64 37.61 3.26
CA ARG A 46 10.74 37.72 2.12
C ARG A 46 9.59 36.78 2.43
N TYR A 47 8.56 37.36 3.06
CA TYR A 47 7.24 36.78 2.95
C TYR A 47 6.96 36.81 1.45
N VAL A 48 7.22 35.70 0.77
CA VAL A 48 6.58 35.44 -0.50
C VAL A 48 5.12 35.33 -0.10
N THR A 49 4.39 36.42 -0.17
CA THR A 49 2.95 36.43 -0.12
C THR A 49 2.52 35.71 -1.40
N SER A 50 2.48 34.38 -1.34
CA SER A 50 1.87 33.60 -2.41
C SER A 50 0.43 34.07 -2.48
N SER A 51 0.07 34.73 -3.58
CA SER A 51 -1.31 35.09 -3.83
C SER A 51 -2.10 33.80 -3.96
N PHE A 52 -3.16 33.63 -3.18
CA PHE A 52 -4.06 32.51 -3.32
C PHE A 52 -5.00 32.77 -4.51
N ARG A 53 -5.31 31.71 -5.22
CA ARG A 53 -6.24 31.72 -6.36
C ARG A 53 -7.40 30.81 -6.10
N SER A 54 -8.57 31.24 -6.56
CA SER A 54 -9.80 30.45 -6.49
C SER A 54 -9.81 29.37 -7.56
N LEU A 55 -10.02 28.13 -7.15
CA LEU A 55 -10.14 26.96 -7.99
C LEU A 55 -11.44 26.23 -7.66
N ARG A 56 -12.28 25.99 -8.65
CA ARG A 56 -13.44 25.09 -8.53
C ARG A 56 -13.03 23.71 -9.02
N VAL A 57 -13.20 22.71 -8.16
CA VAL A 57 -13.05 21.30 -8.50
C VAL A 57 -14.46 20.74 -8.77
N GLU A 58 -14.63 20.10 -9.90
CA GLU A 58 -15.84 19.41 -10.29
C GLU A 58 -15.56 17.94 -10.58
N PHE A 59 -16.51 17.05 -10.27
CA PHE A 59 -16.44 15.64 -10.62
C PHE A 59 -17.47 15.32 -11.66
N ASN A 60 -17.03 14.74 -12.79
CA ASN A 60 -17.90 14.22 -13.82
C ASN A 60 -17.92 12.69 -13.73
N TRP A 61 -19.07 12.12 -13.42
CA TRP A 61 -19.29 10.70 -13.19
C TRP A 61 -19.77 9.93 -14.42
N GLU A 62 -19.77 10.52 -15.61
CA GLU A 62 -20.27 9.87 -16.84
C GLU A 62 -19.47 8.64 -17.24
N ARG A 63 -18.20 8.56 -16.87
CA ARG A 63 -17.31 7.42 -17.15
C ARG A 63 -17.30 6.37 -16.05
N TYR A 64 -18.07 6.63 -15.00
CA TYR A 64 -18.14 5.77 -13.84
C TYR A 64 -19.16 4.65 -14.09
N GLU A 65 -18.68 3.39 -14.12
CA GLU A 65 -19.47 2.22 -14.49
C GLU A 65 -20.15 1.52 -13.29
N ASP A 66 -19.75 1.87 -12.06
CA ASP A 66 -20.31 1.28 -10.85
C ASP A 66 -21.59 2.00 -10.40
N PHE A 67 -22.52 1.25 -9.80
CA PHE A 67 -23.81 1.77 -9.39
C PHE A 67 -23.78 2.65 -8.13
N GLN A 68 -22.73 2.58 -7.34
CA GLN A 68 -22.60 3.28 -6.08
C GLN A 68 -21.47 4.30 -6.13
N LYS A 69 -21.80 5.57 -5.92
CA LYS A 69 -20.81 6.62 -5.76
C LYS A 69 -20.09 6.47 -4.42
N PRO A 70 -18.81 6.89 -4.32
CA PRO A 70 -18.08 6.89 -3.07
C PRO A 70 -18.69 7.84 -2.04
N GLU A 71 -18.42 7.60 -0.76
CA GLU A 71 -18.79 8.51 0.33
C GLU A 71 -18.08 9.85 0.23
N GLY A 72 -16.94 9.88 -0.44
CA GLY A 72 -16.23 11.11 -0.75
C GLY A 72 -14.93 10.88 -1.51
N MET A 73 -14.40 11.98 -2.05
CA MET A 73 -13.19 12.01 -2.85
C MET A 73 -12.11 12.81 -2.15
N ARG A 74 -10.89 12.31 -2.12
CA ARG A 74 -9.68 13.06 -1.77
C ARG A 74 -9.01 13.57 -3.04
N VAL A 75 -8.63 14.83 -3.05
CA VAL A 75 -7.89 15.46 -4.15
C VAL A 75 -6.59 16.02 -3.59
N ILE A 76 -5.49 15.64 -4.21
CA ILE A 76 -4.14 16.04 -3.83
C ILE A 76 -3.53 16.86 -4.95
N PHE A 77 -3.08 18.06 -4.62
CA PHE A 77 -2.39 18.97 -5.53
C PHE A 77 -0.90 18.98 -5.21
N PHE A 78 -0.11 18.43 -6.09
CA PHE A 78 1.35 18.37 -5.99
C PHE A 78 1.95 19.58 -6.70
N PRO A 79 2.70 20.48 -6.02
CA PRO A 79 3.43 21.54 -6.68
C PRO A 79 4.37 20.97 -7.75
N LYS A 80 4.27 21.47 -8.98
CA LYS A 80 5.01 20.91 -10.13
C LYS A 80 6.52 21.14 -10.04
N ASP A 81 6.91 22.22 -9.38
CA ASP A 81 8.31 22.55 -9.10
C ASP A 81 8.95 21.67 -8.01
N GLY A 82 8.16 20.79 -7.38
CA GLY A 82 8.59 19.91 -6.30
C GLY A 82 8.91 20.65 -5.00
N THR A 83 8.53 21.93 -4.88
CA THR A 83 8.74 22.72 -3.67
C THR A 83 7.53 22.68 -2.76
N GLY A 84 7.75 22.35 -1.48
CA GLY A 84 6.69 22.31 -0.48
C GLY A 84 5.93 20.98 -0.45
N GLU A 85 4.98 20.90 0.47
CA GLU A 85 4.12 19.74 0.64
C GLU A 85 2.89 19.83 -0.27
N PRO A 86 2.33 18.68 -0.69
CA PRO A 86 1.08 18.65 -1.43
C PRO A 86 -0.09 19.22 -0.64
N TRP A 87 -1.03 19.86 -1.33
CA TRP A 87 -2.28 20.34 -0.77
C TRP A 87 -3.35 19.29 -0.89
N ILE A 88 -3.98 18.94 0.24
CA ILE A 88 -4.96 17.84 0.31
C ILE A 88 -6.32 18.41 0.68
N PHE A 89 -7.34 18.04 -0.12
CA PHE A 89 -8.73 18.42 0.12
C PHE A 89 -9.65 17.22 0.03
N ASP A 90 -10.55 17.08 1.00
CA ASP A 90 -11.58 16.06 1.01
C ASP A 90 -12.90 16.66 0.54
N PHE A 91 -13.59 15.96 -0.36
CA PHE A 91 -14.86 16.34 -0.98
C PHE A 91 -15.93 15.32 -0.60
N PRO A 92 -16.72 15.58 0.45
CA PRO A 92 -17.80 14.70 0.87
C PRO A 92 -18.80 14.44 -0.24
N ASN A 93 -19.37 13.24 -0.29
CA ASN A 93 -20.34 12.78 -1.30
C ASN A 93 -19.83 12.86 -2.76
N GLY A 94 -18.53 13.06 -2.98
CA GLY A 94 -18.00 13.26 -4.32
C GLY A 94 -18.59 14.47 -5.05
N GLU A 95 -18.99 15.50 -4.29
CA GLU A 95 -19.49 16.76 -4.82
C GLU A 95 -18.37 17.78 -4.93
N GLY A 96 -18.30 18.44 -6.08
CA GLY A 96 -17.32 19.48 -6.34
C GLY A 96 -17.58 20.73 -5.50
N ARG A 97 -16.49 21.48 -5.19
CA ARG A 97 -16.58 22.76 -4.51
C ARG A 97 -15.40 23.68 -4.86
N GLN A 98 -15.52 24.92 -4.46
CA GLN A 98 -14.47 25.90 -4.54
C GLN A 98 -13.45 25.70 -3.41
N ILE A 99 -12.17 25.83 -3.75
CA ILE A 99 -11.02 25.83 -2.85
C ILE A 99 -10.09 26.97 -3.19
N GLU A 100 -9.14 27.25 -2.30
CA GLU A 100 -8.09 28.24 -2.52
C GLU A 100 -6.72 27.56 -2.46
N LEU A 101 -5.86 27.84 -3.45
CA LEU A 101 -4.51 27.36 -3.56
C LEU A 101 -3.55 28.49 -3.86
N PRO A 102 -2.28 28.43 -3.42
CA PRO A 102 -1.25 29.36 -3.85
C PRO A 102 -1.12 29.39 -5.38
N GLU A 103 -0.78 30.56 -5.90
CA GLU A 103 -0.45 30.72 -7.32
C GLU A 103 0.77 29.87 -7.65
N ASN A 104 0.58 28.80 -8.42
CA ASN A 104 1.61 27.86 -8.85
C ASN A 104 1.04 26.97 -9.97
N GLU A 105 1.89 26.10 -10.50
CA GLU A 105 1.50 24.96 -11.33
C GLU A 105 1.40 23.69 -10.49
N TYR A 106 0.40 22.86 -10.76
CA TYR A 106 0.11 21.65 -9.99
C TYR A 106 -0.10 20.44 -10.91
N ARG A 107 0.21 19.27 -10.36
CA ARG A 107 -0.30 17.97 -10.80
C ARG A 107 -1.34 17.50 -9.79
N VAL A 108 -2.35 16.77 -10.24
CA VAL A 108 -3.48 16.41 -9.38
C VAL A 108 -3.71 14.91 -9.40
N ILE A 109 -3.92 14.32 -8.25
CA ILE A 109 -4.43 12.95 -8.10
C ILE A 109 -5.71 13.04 -7.28
N CYS A 110 -6.75 12.32 -7.70
CA CYS A 110 -7.92 12.11 -6.85
C CYS A 110 -8.24 10.62 -6.69
N TYR A 111 -8.81 10.28 -5.54
CA TYR A 111 -9.31 8.94 -5.24
C TYR A 111 -10.38 8.99 -4.15
N ASN A 112 -11.20 7.95 -4.05
CA ASN A 112 -12.17 7.86 -2.96
C ASN A 112 -11.48 7.57 -1.62
N TYR A 113 -11.84 8.29 -0.56
CA TYR A 113 -11.19 8.17 0.75
C TYR A 113 -11.84 7.10 1.66
N ASP A 114 -12.97 6.55 1.27
CA ASP A 114 -13.67 5.45 1.95
C ASP A 114 -13.08 4.06 1.63
N THR A 115 -11.83 4.02 1.17
CA THR A 115 -11.09 2.79 0.93
C THR A 115 -10.55 2.21 2.24
N SER A 116 -10.55 0.87 2.35
CA SER A 116 -9.86 0.13 3.40
C SER A 116 -8.80 -0.78 2.80
N GLY A 117 -7.84 -1.25 3.61
CA GLY A 117 -6.80 -2.17 3.15
C GLY A 117 -5.79 -1.60 2.14
N ILE A 118 -5.87 -0.32 1.82
CA ILE A 118 -4.94 0.40 0.93
C ILE A 118 -4.09 1.36 1.76
N TYR A 119 -2.78 1.29 1.54
CA TYR A 119 -1.77 2.15 2.14
C TYR A 119 -1.15 3.02 1.07
N TRP A 120 -0.87 4.27 1.41
CA TRP A 120 -0.32 5.23 0.48
C TRP A 120 1.18 5.42 0.76
N GLU A 121 2.02 5.21 -0.26
CA GLU A 121 3.46 5.45 -0.20
C GLU A 121 3.85 6.66 -1.04
N ASN A 122 4.97 7.29 -0.69
CA ASN A 122 5.53 8.49 -1.34
C ASN A 122 4.53 9.66 -1.42
N PRO A 123 3.90 10.08 -0.30
CA PRO A 123 2.80 11.04 -0.30
C PRO A 123 3.17 12.42 -0.85
N ASN A 124 4.46 12.73 -1.00
CA ASN A 124 4.96 14.01 -1.49
C ASN A 124 5.42 13.98 -2.96
N SER A 125 5.31 12.84 -3.63
CA SER A 125 5.73 12.65 -5.02
C SER A 125 4.55 12.28 -5.89
N PHE A 126 4.19 13.11 -6.87
CA PHE A 126 3.14 12.81 -7.84
C PHE A 126 3.45 11.54 -8.63
N VAL A 127 4.67 11.44 -9.17
CA VAL A 127 5.07 10.33 -10.06
C VAL A 127 5.18 9.01 -9.31
N GLU A 128 5.62 9.07 -8.04
CA GLU A 128 5.83 7.89 -7.20
C GLU A 128 4.69 7.63 -6.23
N TYR A 129 3.58 8.39 -6.31
CA TYR A 129 2.43 8.17 -5.44
C TYR A 129 1.82 6.81 -5.69
N LEU A 130 1.86 5.95 -4.69
CA LEU A 130 1.62 4.53 -4.81
C LEU A 130 0.51 4.08 -3.86
N ALA A 131 -0.49 3.39 -4.40
CA ALA A 131 -1.42 2.60 -3.62
C ALA A 131 -0.85 1.19 -3.41
N LYS A 132 -0.86 0.68 -2.18
CA LYS A 132 -0.27 -0.59 -1.78
C LYS A 132 -1.15 -1.36 -0.82
N THR A 133 -1.19 -2.67 -0.95
CA THR A 133 -1.82 -3.56 0.02
C THR A 133 -0.82 -4.09 1.05
N ARG A 134 -1.31 -4.65 2.17
CA ARG A 134 -0.48 -5.15 3.25
C ARG A 134 0.21 -6.45 2.86
N SER A 135 1.49 -6.57 3.14
CA SER A 135 2.21 -7.85 3.05
C SER A 135 1.83 -8.77 4.20
N VAL A 136 1.54 -10.02 3.90
CA VAL A 136 1.12 -11.06 4.84
C VAL A 136 1.80 -12.38 4.48
N LEU A 137 1.59 -13.40 5.30
CA LEU A 137 1.94 -14.79 4.97
C LEU A 137 0.67 -15.58 4.66
N ALA A 138 0.72 -16.34 3.59
CA ALA A 138 -0.31 -17.34 3.30
C ALA A 138 -0.21 -18.53 4.26
N PRO A 139 -1.25 -19.38 4.36
CA PRO A 139 -1.23 -20.54 5.25
C PRO A 139 -0.10 -21.55 5.00
N ASP A 140 0.45 -21.58 3.79
CA ASP A 140 1.64 -22.38 3.43
C ASP A 140 2.96 -21.62 3.69
N SER A 141 2.93 -20.51 4.45
CA SER A 141 4.05 -19.62 4.74
C SER A 141 4.64 -18.91 3.52
N ALA A 142 4.00 -18.97 2.37
CA ALA A 142 4.39 -18.19 1.21
C ALA A 142 4.12 -16.70 1.45
N LYS A 143 4.99 -15.83 0.91
CA LYS A 143 4.75 -14.39 0.92
C LYS A 143 3.52 -14.09 0.07
N ALA A 144 2.67 -13.22 0.59
CA ALA A 144 1.45 -12.77 -0.05
C ALA A 144 1.15 -11.31 0.33
N CYS A 145 0.16 -10.73 -0.32
CA CYS A 145 -0.42 -9.44 0.08
C CYS A 145 -1.94 -9.59 0.24
N THR A 146 -2.56 -8.67 0.98
CA THR A 146 -4.01 -8.61 1.10
C THR A 146 -4.64 -8.05 -0.17
N THR A 147 -5.95 -8.20 -0.32
CA THR A 147 -6.71 -7.57 -1.38
C THR A 147 -6.91 -6.07 -1.07
N PRO A 148 -6.89 -5.17 -2.08
CA PRO A 148 -7.39 -3.82 -1.90
C PRO A 148 -8.91 -3.85 -1.73
N SER A 149 -9.48 -2.83 -1.11
CA SER A 149 -10.88 -2.54 -1.25
C SER A 149 -11.19 -1.87 -2.60
N TRP A 150 -12.44 -1.59 -2.84
CA TRP A 150 -12.85 -0.82 -3.99
C TRP A 150 -12.15 0.55 -4.06
N LEU A 151 -11.66 0.92 -5.24
CA LEU A 151 -10.94 2.15 -5.50
C LEU A 151 -11.38 2.75 -6.83
N CYS A 152 -11.68 4.04 -6.82
CA CYS A 152 -11.82 4.85 -8.03
C CYS A 152 -10.97 6.11 -7.93
N GLY A 153 -10.61 6.68 -9.06
CA GLY A 153 -9.79 7.88 -9.09
C GLY A 153 -9.57 8.42 -10.49
N ASP A 154 -8.82 9.51 -10.55
CA ASP A 154 -8.38 10.19 -11.76
C ASP A 154 -7.11 10.99 -11.47
N HIS A 155 -6.42 11.44 -12.50
CA HIS A 155 -5.26 12.32 -12.37
C HIS A 155 -5.26 13.41 -13.46
N ILE A 156 -4.58 14.51 -13.18
CA ILE A 156 -4.33 15.58 -14.14
C ILE A 156 -2.84 15.93 -14.07
N ASP A 157 -2.14 15.83 -15.19
CA ASP A 157 -0.70 16.06 -15.27
C ASP A 157 -0.32 17.53 -15.12
N TRP A 158 -1.25 18.45 -15.41
CA TRP A 158 -0.95 19.86 -15.37
C TRP A 158 -2.17 20.74 -15.16
N VAL A 159 -2.09 21.57 -14.11
CA VAL A 159 -3.03 22.66 -13.81
C VAL A 159 -2.22 23.90 -13.45
N SER A 160 -2.37 25.00 -14.18
CA SER A 160 -1.73 26.27 -13.84
C SER A 160 -2.73 27.22 -13.18
N LEU A 161 -2.35 27.75 -12.03
CA LEU A 161 -3.02 28.86 -11.36
C LEU A 161 -2.25 30.18 -11.51
N GLU A 162 -1.21 30.20 -12.34
CA GLU A 162 -0.42 31.41 -12.60
C GLU A 162 -1.17 32.37 -13.53
N ASN A 163 -0.96 33.64 -13.31
CA ASN A 163 -1.49 34.73 -14.15
C ASN A 163 -3.03 34.73 -14.30
N ILE A 164 -3.75 34.13 -13.36
CA ILE A 164 -5.21 34.22 -13.33
C ILE A 164 -5.59 35.62 -12.79
N PRO A 165 -6.44 36.38 -13.53
CA PRO A 165 -6.89 37.67 -13.06
C PRO A 165 -7.60 37.58 -11.71
N GLU A 166 -7.41 38.57 -10.85
CA GLU A 166 -8.08 38.64 -9.56
C GLU A 166 -9.61 38.61 -9.74
N GLY A 167 -10.28 37.81 -8.92
CA GLY A 167 -11.74 37.60 -9.02
C GLY A 167 -12.17 36.61 -10.10
N THR A 168 -11.26 36.01 -10.85
CA THR A 168 -11.57 34.94 -11.81
C THR A 168 -11.41 33.57 -11.14
N GLU A 169 -12.38 32.70 -11.30
CA GLU A 169 -12.34 31.32 -10.85
C GLU A 169 -11.84 30.40 -11.97
N LYS A 170 -10.83 29.59 -11.67
CA LYS A 170 -10.40 28.47 -12.54
C LYS A 170 -11.28 27.26 -12.23
N VAL A 171 -11.67 26.52 -13.25
CA VAL A 171 -12.42 25.27 -13.09
C VAL A 171 -11.55 24.10 -13.59
N ILE A 172 -11.49 23.02 -12.83
CA ILE A 172 -10.99 21.73 -13.28
C ILE A 172 -12.07 20.68 -13.12
N THR A 173 -12.15 19.74 -14.06
CA THR A 173 -13.07 18.61 -14.01
C THR A 173 -12.29 17.32 -13.92
N LEU A 174 -12.54 16.54 -12.90
CA LEU A 174 -12.02 15.19 -12.69
C LEU A 174 -13.06 14.18 -13.15
N TYR A 175 -12.61 13.08 -13.76
CA TYR A 175 -13.46 12.02 -14.32
C TYR A 175 -13.12 10.68 -13.62
N PRO A 176 -13.54 10.47 -12.37
CA PRO A 176 -13.17 9.27 -11.65
C PRO A 176 -13.62 8.01 -12.39
N VAL A 177 -12.72 7.05 -12.49
CA VAL A 177 -12.96 5.72 -13.06
C VAL A 177 -12.53 4.65 -12.06
N ARG A 178 -13.04 3.44 -12.22
CA ARG A 178 -12.62 2.30 -11.41
C ARG A 178 -11.14 1.98 -11.65
N MET A 179 -10.38 1.81 -10.57
CA MET A 179 -8.93 1.54 -10.57
C MET A 179 -8.58 0.14 -10.04
N VAL A 180 -9.57 -0.71 -9.81
CA VAL A 180 -9.42 -2.10 -9.36
C VAL A 180 -10.24 -3.05 -10.22
N SER A 181 -9.70 -4.24 -10.47
CA SER A 181 -10.42 -5.35 -11.08
C SER A 181 -11.28 -6.06 -10.05
N ARG A 182 -12.44 -6.57 -10.45
CA ARG A 182 -13.28 -7.42 -9.62
C ARG A 182 -13.14 -8.87 -10.05
N TYR A 183 -12.75 -9.72 -9.11
CA TYR A 183 -12.65 -11.15 -9.29
C TYR A 183 -13.70 -11.85 -8.44
N THR A 184 -14.38 -12.81 -9.02
CA THR A 184 -15.24 -13.78 -8.31
C THR A 184 -14.77 -15.17 -8.64
N TYR A 185 -15.00 -16.12 -7.75
CA TYR A 185 -14.62 -17.49 -8.01
C TYR A 185 -15.61 -18.49 -7.41
N GLU A 186 -15.65 -19.67 -8.00
CA GLU A 186 -16.31 -20.84 -7.45
C GLU A 186 -15.41 -22.08 -7.58
N VAL A 187 -15.33 -22.86 -6.51
CA VAL A 187 -14.57 -24.11 -6.46
C VAL A 187 -15.54 -25.27 -6.31
N ASN A 188 -15.49 -26.17 -7.26
CA ASN A 188 -16.32 -27.36 -7.34
C ASN A 188 -15.52 -28.63 -6.96
N GLY A 189 -16.21 -29.69 -6.57
CA GLY A 189 -15.64 -31.01 -6.37
C GLY A 189 -14.99 -31.24 -5.00
N ILE A 190 -15.23 -30.37 -4.03
CA ILE A 190 -14.84 -30.59 -2.64
C ILE A 190 -15.97 -31.30 -1.90
N LYS A 191 -15.67 -32.43 -1.27
CA LYS A 191 -16.62 -33.16 -0.45
C LYS A 191 -16.37 -32.93 1.03
N ASN A 192 -17.42 -33.09 1.83
CA ASN A 192 -17.38 -33.00 3.30
C ASN A 192 -16.88 -31.60 3.80
N LEU A 193 -17.34 -30.53 3.15
CA LEU A 193 -17.02 -29.14 3.53
C LEU A 193 -17.45 -28.81 4.96
N GLU A 194 -18.41 -29.53 5.54
CA GLU A 194 -18.83 -29.36 6.95
C GLU A 194 -17.71 -29.69 7.95
N ARG A 195 -16.63 -30.36 7.52
CA ARG A 195 -15.46 -30.66 8.34
C ARG A 195 -14.41 -29.54 8.33
N VAL A 196 -14.61 -28.54 7.48
CA VAL A 196 -13.73 -27.38 7.35
C VAL A 196 -14.10 -26.34 8.40
N ALA A 197 -13.09 -25.78 9.07
CA ALA A 197 -13.23 -24.71 10.07
C ALA A 197 -12.97 -23.33 9.47
N ASP A 198 -12.02 -23.22 8.51
CA ASP A 198 -11.69 -21.96 7.85
C ASP A 198 -11.26 -22.21 6.40
N ILE A 199 -11.56 -21.27 5.52
CA ILE A 199 -11.28 -21.32 4.10
C ILE A 199 -10.58 -20.03 3.68
N ARG A 200 -9.41 -20.20 3.07
CA ARG A 200 -8.69 -19.09 2.42
C ARG A 200 -8.28 -19.51 1.02
N ALA A 201 -8.02 -18.53 0.19
CA ALA A 201 -7.48 -18.80 -1.13
C ALA A 201 -6.40 -17.75 -1.47
N SER A 202 -5.52 -18.10 -2.41
CA SER A 202 -4.59 -17.14 -2.98
C SER A 202 -4.51 -17.28 -4.49
N LEU A 203 -4.10 -16.18 -5.14
CA LEU A 203 -3.87 -16.13 -6.58
C LEU A 203 -2.49 -15.50 -6.84
N SER A 204 -1.63 -16.23 -7.55
CA SER A 204 -0.30 -15.74 -7.92
C SER A 204 -0.33 -14.86 -9.17
N GLY A 205 0.77 -14.13 -9.42
CA GLY A 205 0.91 -13.29 -10.61
C GLY A 205 0.14 -11.99 -10.56
N MET A 206 -0.32 -11.58 -9.40
CA MET A 206 -1.13 -10.38 -9.18
C MET A 206 -0.27 -9.20 -8.72
N SER A 207 -0.79 -7.98 -8.80
CA SER A 207 -0.11 -6.81 -8.24
C SER A 207 -0.72 -6.39 -6.92
N GLY A 208 0.14 -6.19 -5.90
CA GLY A 208 -0.20 -5.52 -4.65
C GLY A 208 0.01 -4.00 -4.68
N LEU A 209 0.36 -3.44 -5.86
CA LEU A 209 0.79 -2.06 -6.05
C LEU A 209 0.11 -1.43 -7.27
N LEU A 210 -0.21 -0.12 -7.18
CA LEU A 210 -0.72 0.69 -8.28
C LEU A 210 -0.09 2.09 -8.25
N LEU A 211 0.51 2.50 -9.36
CA LEU A 211 0.98 3.86 -9.60
C LEU A 211 -0.21 4.75 -9.94
N MET A 212 -0.55 5.67 -9.05
CA MET A 212 -1.77 6.48 -9.15
C MET A 212 -1.71 7.53 -10.26
N ALA A 213 -0.52 8.07 -10.52
CA ALA A 213 -0.29 9.09 -11.55
C ALA A 213 -0.40 8.56 -12.98
N GLU A 214 -0.19 7.26 -13.17
CA GLU A 214 -0.19 6.63 -14.49
C GLU A 214 -1.37 5.67 -14.68
N ASP A 215 -2.14 5.40 -13.59
CA ASP A 215 -3.15 4.34 -13.56
C ASP A 215 -2.58 3.02 -14.11
N LYS A 216 -1.40 2.63 -13.57
CA LYS A 216 -0.59 1.53 -14.11
C LYS A 216 0.03 0.67 -13.01
N LEU A 217 0.15 -0.62 -13.29
CA LEU A 217 0.88 -1.54 -12.41
C LEU A 217 2.40 -1.34 -12.59
N PRO A 218 3.20 -1.40 -11.51
CA PRO A 218 4.65 -1.41 -11.60
C PRO A 218 5.15 -2.62 -12.40
N ASP A 219 6.12 -2.40 -13.29
CA ASP A 219 6.67 -3.45 -14.13
C ASP A 219 7.50 -4.48 -13.31
N GLY A 220 7.36 -5.75 -13.66
CA GLY A 220 8.19 -6.84 -13.13
C GLY A 220 7.95 -7.22 -11.67
N LEU A 221 6.94 -6.65 -11.01
CA LEU A 221 6.57 -6.97 -9.64
C LEU A 221 5.27 -7.78 -9.64
N SER A 222 5.32 -8.99 -9.07
CA SER A 222 4.13 -9.79 -8.84
C SER A 222 4.14 -10.41 -7.45
N GLU A 223 2.96 -10.58 -6.90
CA GLU A 223 2.73 -11.13 -5.57
C GLU A 223 1.63 -12.20 -5.62
N ASN A 224 1.52 -12.95 -4.53
CA ASN A 224 0.37 -13.78 -4.26
C ASN A 224 -0.66 -12.93 -3.53
N LEU A 225 -1.87 -12.87 -4.03
CA LEU A 225 -2.97 -12.16 -3.38
C LEU A 225 -3.74 -13.14 -2.51
N LEU A 226 -3.87 -12.85 -1.20
CA LEU A 226 -4.57 -13.69 -0.23
C LEU A 226 -5.97 -13.14 0.05
N PHE A 227 -7.00 -13.99 0.00
CA PHE A 227 -8.39 -13.62 0.21
C PHE A 227 -9.18 -14.76 0.86
N GLY A 228 -10.36 -14.43 1.39
CA GLY A 228 -11.27 -15.39 2.02
C GLY A 228 -12.20 -16.08 1.03
N GLY A 229 -12.87 -17.13 1.52
CA GLY A 229 -13.93 -17.83 0.81
C GLY A 229 -14.98 -18.36 1.77
N GLU A 230 -16.18 -18.60 1.24
CA GLU A 230 -17.32 -19.10 1.99
C GLU A 230 -17.86 -20.40 1.39
N THR A 231 -18.42 -21.25 2.23
CA THR A 231 -19.14 -22.43 1.77
C THR A 231 -20.54 -22.06 1.29
N SER A 232 -20.90 -22.49 0.09
CA SER A 232 -22.24 -22.36 -0.47
C SER A 232 -22.71 -23.71 -0.98
N GLY A 233 -23.45 -24.45 -0.16
CA GLY A 233 -23.79 -25.85 -0.46
C GLY A 233 -22.55 -26.73 -0.53
N ASN A 234 -22.32 -27.35 -1.69
CA ASN A 234 -21.15 -28.20 -1.95
C ASN A 234 -20.02 -27.45 -2.70
N GLN A 235 -20.02 -26.15 -2.69
CA GLN A 235 -19.04 -25.31 -3.37
C GLN A 235 -18.37 -24.35 -2.38
N VAL A 236 -17.18 -23.91 -2.72
CA VAL A 236 -16.57 -22.74 -2.08
C VAL A 236 -16.68 -21.59 -3.06
N LYS A 237 -17.15 -20.43 -2.58
CA LYS A 237 -17.31 -19.22 -3.38
C LYS A 237 -16.67 -18.03 -2.69
N GLY A 238 -16.32 -17.03 -3.47
CA GLY A 238 -15.82 -15.76 -2.96
C GLY A 238 -15.65 -14.73 -4.05
N GLY A 239 -15.29 -13.52 -3.59
CA GLY A 239 -14.97 -12.42 -4.48
C GLY A 239 -13.98 -11.48 -3.80
N PHE A 240 -13.20 -10.78 -4.60
CA PHE A 240 -12.20 -9.84 -4.12
C PHE A 240 -11.89 -8.80 -5.20
N TYR A 241 -11.33 -7.67 -4.76
CA TYR A 241 -10.74 -6.70 -5.66
C TYR A 241 -9.23 -6.90 -5.76
N THR A 242 -8.66 -6.45 -6.87
CA THR A 242 -7.22 -6.47 -7.14
C THR A 242 -6.84 -5.30 -8.04
N PHE A 243 -5.61 -4.81 -7.93
CA PHE A 243 -5.11 -3.84 -8.90
C PHE A 243 -4.93 -4.45 -10.30
N GLY A 244 -4.88 -5.78 -10.41
CA GLY A 244 -4.78 -6.50 -11.67
C GLY A 244 -3.66 -7.53 -11.67
N TYR A 245 -3.49 -8.22 -12.79
CA TYR A 245 -2.39 -9.17 -12.96
C TYR A 245 -1.22 -8.55 -13.75
N CYS A 246 0.01 -8.98 -13.42
CA CYS A 246 1.22 -8.48 -14.04
C CYS A 246 1.41 -9.09 -15.43
N GLN A 247 1.00 -8.39 -16.48
CA GLN A 247 1.04 -8.85 -17.87
C GLN A 247 2.46 -9.10 -18.40
N SER A 248 3.47 -8.44 -17.82
CA SER A 248 4.87 -8.55 -18.24
C SER A 248 5.57 -9.83 -17.76
N LEU A 249 4.91 -10.64 -16.94
CA LEU A 249 5.48 -11.86 -16.38
C LEU A 249 4.89 -13.09 -17.07
N GLU A 250 5.76 -13.98 -17.55
CA GLU A 250 5.38 -15.28 -18.13
C GLU A 250 5.00 -16.33 -17.06
N SER A 251 4.96 -15.95 -15.79
CA SER A 251 4.62 -16.87 -14.69
C SER A 251 3.14 -17.22 -14.70
N PRO A 252 2.78 -18.49 -14.49
CA PRO A 252 1.39 -18.89 -14.45
C PRO A 252 0.65 -18.26 -13.26
N GLN A 253 -0.63 -17.92 -13.47
CA GLN A 253 -1.52 -17.54 -12.41
C GLN A 253 -2.12 -18.80 -11.78
N VAL A 254 -1.61 -19.14 -10.60
CA VAL A 254 -2.03 -20.32 -9.84
C VAL A 254 -2.99 -19.92 -8.74
N PHE A 255 -4.20 -20.47 -8.80
CA PHE A 255 -5.16 -20.39 -7.70
C PHE A 255 -4.85 -21.49 -6.69
N LYS A 256 -4.68 -21.11 -5.41
CA LYS A 256 -4.52 -22.06 -4.30
C LYS A 256 -5.70 -21.92 -3.35
N LEU A 257 -6.27 -23.06 -2.96
CA LEU A 257 -7.29 -23.16 -1.93
C LEU A 257 -6.68 -23.76 -0.67
N TYR A 258 -6.82 -23.11 0.45
CA TYR A 258 -6.39 -23.56 1.77
C TYR A 258 -7.63 -23.95 2.59
N LEU A 259 -7.74 -25.22 2.95
CA LEU A 259 -8.81 -25.73 3.77
C LEU A 259 -8.26 -26.12 5.15
N LYS A 260 -8.62 -25.38 6.18
CA LYS A 260 -8.29 -25.74 7.56
C LYS A 260 -9.41 -26.60 8.13
N SER A 261 -9.12 -27.86 8.41
CA SER A 261 -10.07 -28.75 9.05
C SER A 261 -10.22 -28.44 10.55
N ARG A 262 -11.27 -28.95 11.17
CA ARG A 262 -11.56 -28.69 12.60
C ARG A 262 -10.53 -29.26 13.57
N ASP A 263 -9.71 -30.24 13.13
CA ASP A 263 -8.55 -30.77 13.87
C ASP A 263 -7.27 -29.94 13.66
N GLY A 264 -7.36 -28.83 12.91
CA GLY A 264 -6.25 -27.89 12.70
C GLY A 264 -5.36 -28.18 11.52
N LYS A 265 -5.56 -29.30 10.80
CA LYS A 265 -4.79 -29.61 9.58
C LYS A 265 -5.16 -28.69 8.43
N VAL A 266 -4.16 -28.25 7.67
CA VAL A 266 -4.33 -27.40 6.49
C VAL A 266 -4.08 -28.24 5.23
N TYR A 267 -5.05 -28.28 4.34
CA TYR A 267 -4.93 -28.89 3.02
C TYR A 267 -4.78 -27.80 1.98
N VAL A 268 -3.82 -27.94 1.09
CA VAL A 268 -3.55 -26.99 0.00
C VAL A 268 -3.86 -27.66 -1.32
N LEU A 269 -4.76 -27.08 -2.08
CA LEU A 269 -5.17 -27.54 -3.41
C LEU A 269 -4.89 -26.41 -4.41
N GLU A 270 -4.38 -26.74 -5.60
CA GLU A 270 -4.00 -25.73 -6.57
C GLU A 270 -4.47 -26.05 -7.98
N GLN A 271 -4.71 -25.00 -8.76
CA GLN A 271 -5.05 -25.08 -10.17
C GLN A 271 -4.51 -23.86 -10.91
N ASP A 272 -3.91 -24.07 -12.09
CA ASP A 272 -3.56 -23.02 -13.03
C ASP A 272 -4.84 -22.44 -13.65
N VAL A 273 -5.03 -21.12 -13.52
CA VAL A 273 -6.17 -20.38 -14.03
C VAL A 273 -5.78 -19.31 -15.06
N SER A 274 -4.52 -19.31 -15.51
CA SER A 274 -3.97 -18.33 -16.45
C SER A 274 -4.86 -18.16 -17.69
N ALA A 275 -5.29 -19.26 -18.29
CA ALA A 275 -6.13 -19.23 -19.48
C ALA A 275 -7.50 -18.55 -19.24
N GLN A 276 -8.07 -18.71 -18.03
CA GLN A 276 -9.33 -18.06 -17.69
C GLN A 276 -9.13 -16.55 -17.52
N ILE A 277 -8.06 -16.13 -16.85
CA ILE A 277 -7.75 -14.72 -16.63
C ILE A 277 -7.44 -14.03 -17.96
N HIS A 278 -6.60 -14.63 -18.81
CA HIS A 278 -6.18 -14.04 -20.08
C HIS A 278 -7.28 -14.03 -21.15
N SER A 279 -8.35 -14.78 -20.97
CA SER A 279 -9.51 -14.77 -21.89
C SER A 279 -10.43 -13.57 -21.70
N VAL A 280 -10.31 -12.87 -20.56
CA VAL A 280 -11.15 -11.71 -20.24
C VAL A 280 -10.56 -10.44 -20.81
N PRO A 281 -11.33 -9.63 -21.58
CA PRO A 281 -10.87 -8.32 -22.02
C PRO A 281 -10.59 -7.42 -20.81
N VAL A 282 -9.43 -6.79 -20.82
CA VAL A 282 -9.05 -5.80 -19.80
C VAL A 282 -8.88 -4.42 -20.45
N ARG A 283 -9.26 -3.37 -19.72
CA ARG A 283 -8.95 -1.99 -20.07
C ARG A 283 -7.76 -1.54 -19.21
N GLY A 284 -6.58 -1.45 -19.81
CA GLY A 284 -5.34 -1.29 -19.03
C GLY A 284 -5.11 -2.53 -18.16
N HIS A 285 -5.25 -2.37 -16.85
CA HIS A 285 -5.14 -3.46 -15.88
C HIS A 285 -6.50 -3.89 -15.29
N ILE A 286 -7.61 -3.25 -15.69
CA ILE A 286 -8.95 -3.40 -15.10
C ILE A 286 -9.79 -4.39 -15.92
N GLY A 287 -10.38 -5.37 -15.23
CA GLY A 287 -11.31 -6.35 -15.79
C GLY A 287 -12.21 -6.97 -14.71
N ASP A 288 -13.29 -7.59 -15.16
CA ASP A 288 -14.16 -8.41 -14.30
C ASP A 288 -13.95 -9.88 -14.66
N VAL A 289 -13.41 -10.65 -13.73
CA VAL A 289 -13.01 -12.05 -13.95
C VAL A 289 -13.84 -12.96 -13.07
N HIS A 290 -14.38 -14.02 -13.68
CA HIS A 290 -15.02 -15.10 -12.94
C HIS A 290 -14.23 -16.40 -13.15
N LEU A 291 -13.69 -16.96 -12.05
CA LEU A 291 -12.88 -18.17 -12.07
C LEU A 291 -13.73 -19.39 -11.70
N ILE A 292 -13.64 -20.43 -12.53
CA ILE A 292 -14.25 -21.74 -12.25
C ILE A 292 -13.13 -22.73 -12.00
N ILE A 293 -13.03 -23.20 -10.76
CA ILE A 293 -12.01 -24.13 -10.28
C ILE A 293 -12.67 -25.48 -10.06
N ASN A 294 -12.17 -26.51 -10.72
CA ASN A 294 -12.68 -27.85 -10.59
C ASN A 294 -11.63 -28.75 -9.95
N LEU A 295 -11.83 -29.08 -8.69
CA LEU A 295 -10.97 -29.94 -7.89
C LEU A 295 -11.70 -31.27 -7.59
N ASN A 296 -10.94 -32.27 -7.15
CA ASN A 296 -11.51 -33.52 -6.66
C ASN A 296 -10.84 -33.84 -5.33
N PHE A 297 -11.45 -33.38 -4.24
CA PHE A 297 -10.89 -33.60 -2.91
C PHE A 297 -11.98 -33.94 -1.92
N ASP A 298 -11.69 -34.91 -1.06
CA ASP A 298 -12.55 -35.35 0.03
C ASP A 298 -11.89 -34.98 1.35
N VAL A 299 -12.49 -34.05 2.11
CA VAL A 299 -11.97 -33.65 3.40
C VAL A 299 -12.02 -34.83 4.36
N PRO A 300 -10.85 -35.33 4.85
CA PRO A 300 -10.79 -36.53 5.68
C PRO A 300 -11.62 -36.44 6.97
N GLU A 301 -12.02 -37.59 7.50
CA GLU A 301 -12.61 -37.68 8.85
C GLU A 301 -11.57 -37.38 9.91
N ASN A 302 -11.94 -36.57 10.87
CA ASN A 302 -11.18 -36.36 12.08
C ASN A 302 -11.22 -37.66 12.90
N LYS A 303 -10.25 -38.56 12.70
CA LYS A 303 -10.04 -39.64 13.68
C LYS A 303 -9.33 -39.02 14.88
N PRO A 304 -9.89 -39.06 16.08
CA PRO A 304 -9.13 -38.72 17.26
C PRO A 304 -7.91 -39.66 17.28
N ASP A 305 -6.72 -39.12 17.50
CA ASP A 305 -5.51 -39.89 17.70
C ASP A 305 -5.73 -40.90 18.81
N GLY A 306 -6.15 -42.10 18.40
CA GLY A 306 -6.25 -43.26 19.24
C GLY A 306 -4.82 -43.69 19.57
N GLY A 307 -4.32 -43.29 20.74
CA GLY A 307 -3.06 -43.81 21.25
C GLY A 307 -3.07 -45.34 21.25
N GLY A 308 -2.09 -45.94 20.64
CA GLY A 308 -1.73 -47.32 20.91
C GLY A 308 -1.66 -48.24 19.72
N GLY A 309 -0.46 -48.47 19.23
CA GLY A 309 0.12 -49.81 18.98
C GLY A 309 -0.31 -50.61 17.77
N GLY A 310 0.64 -50.88 16.90
CA GLY A 310 0.78 -52.21 16.27
C GLY A 310 0.49 -52.30 14.79
N GLY A 311 1.54 -52.25 14.01
CA GLY A 311 1.94 -53.15 12.92
C GLY A 311 0.94 -53.57 11.87
N GLY A 312 1.26 -53.37 10.60
CA GLY A 312 0.77 -54.23 9.55
C GLY A 312 0.50 -53.62 8.19
N ASN A 313 1.51 -53.58 7.37
CA ASN A 313 1.47 -54.03 5.95
C ASN A 313 0.55 -53.36 4.92
N GLY A 314 1.15 -52.64 4.00
CA GLY A 314 1.05 -52.79 2.55
C GLY A 314 -0.32 -52.62 1.88
N GLY A 315 -0.48 -51.55 1.16
CA GLY A 315 -1.52 -51.40 0.18
C GLY A 315 -1.32 -50.12 -0.62
N ASN A 316 -0.50 -50.23 -1.66
CA ASN A 316 -0.28 -49.21 -2.66
C ASN A 316 -1.58 -48.97 -3.43
N ASN A 317 -2.18 -47.78 -3.37
CA ASN A 317 -3.09 -47.30 -4.40
C ASN A 317 -2.83 -45.79 -4.61
N SER A 318 -2.01 -45.55 -5.61
CA SER A 318 -1.80 -44.25 -6.19
C SER A 318 -2.99 -43.84 -7.03
N SER A 319 -3.81 -42.94 -6.57
CA SER A 319 -4.64 -42.08 -7.43
C SER A 319 -4.29 -40.64 -7.12
N GLY A 320 -3.73 -39.96 -8.16
CA GLY A 320 -3.10 -38.66 -8.04
C GLY A 320 -4.05 -37.58 -7.65
N GLY A 321 -3.78 -37.03 -6.54
CA GLY A 321 -4.17 -35.71 -6.06
C GLY A 321 -3.09 -35.31 -5.09
N ALA A 322 -2.18 -34.44 -5.52
CA ALA A 322 -1.09 -33.94 -4.68
C ALA A 322 -1.66 -32.97 -3.66
N GLY A 323 -2.22 -33.49 -2.58
CA GLY A 323 -2.47 -32.77 -1.36
C GLY A 323 -1.22 -32.86 -0.49
N PHE A 324 -0.52 -31.75 -0.28
CA PHE A 324 0.54 -31.66 0.71
C PHE A 324 -0.07 -31.34 2.07
N ASP A 325 0.16 -32.21 3.06
CA ASP A 325 -0.14 -31.89 4.46
C ASP A 325 0.96 -30.97 4.98
N VAL A 326 0.67 -29.68 5.09
CA VAL A 326 1.58 -28.69 5.68
C VAL A 326 1.15 -28.46 7.12
N GLY A 327 1.87 -29.05 8.07
CA GLY A 327 1.73 -28.73 9.48
C GLY A 327 2.12 -27.26 9.71
N VAL A 328 1.15 -26.40 9.90
CA VAL A 328 1.38 -24.98 10.20
C VAL A 328 0.97 -24.74 11.65
N ASP A 329 1.95 -24.46 12.50
CA ASP A 329 1.75 -24.20 13.94
C ASP A 329 1.18 -22.83 14.26
N ASP A 330 1.14 -21.86 13.31
CA ASP A 330 0.57 -20.55 13.54
C ASP A 330 -0.29 -20.10 12.35
N TRP A 331 -1.59 -20.32 12.48
CA TRP A 331 -2.60 -19.62 11.70
C TRP A 331 -2.73 -18.22 12.26
N ALA A 332 -1.90 -17.27 11.79
CA ALA A 332 -1.98 -15.89 12.20
C ALA A 332 -3.42 -15.40 12.01
N ASP A 333 -4.04 -14.94 13.10
CA ASP A 333 -5.35 -14.29 13.08
C ASP A 333 -5.25 -13.02 12.22
N VAL A 334 -5.54 -13.16 10.94
CA VAL A 334 -5.88 -12.01 10.08
C VAL A 334 -7.38 -11.79 10.29
N ASN A 335 -7.72 -11.40 11.52
CA ASN A 335 -8.99 -10.79 11.84
C ASN A 335 -8.85 -9.33 11.46
N GLU A 336 -9.34 -8.96 10.28
CA GLU A 336 -9.78 -7.57 10.10
C GLU A 336 -10.67 -7.51 8.86
N ASP A 337 -11.95 -7.29 9.12
CA ASP A 337 -12.97 -6.58 8.35
C ASP A 337 -12.94 -6.76 6.83
N ILE A 338 -13.25 -7.98 6.37
CA ILE A 338 -13.86 -8.16 5.06
C ILE A 338 -15.34 -7.80 5.24
N ILE A 339 -15.64 -6.51 5.15
CA ILE A 339 -17.01 -6.05 4.99
C ILE A 339 -17.37 -6.31 3.52
N CYS A 340 -18.30 -7.22 3.31
CA CYS A 340 -18.96 -7.48 2.03
C CYS A 340 -19.79 -6.28 1.58
#